data_8374cf029fbda53f1ed457b7137287b8
#
_entry.id   8374cf029fbda53f1ed457b7137287b8
#
_cell.length_a   1.000
_cell.length_b   1.000
_cell.length_c   1.000
_cell.angle_alpha   90.00
_cell.angle_beta   90.00
_cell.angle_gamma   90.00
#
_symmetry.space_group_name_H-M   'P 1'
#
loop_
_entity.id
_entity.type
_entity.pdbx_description
1 polymer ?
#
loop_
_entity_poly.entity_id
_entity_poly.type
_entity_poly.pdbx_seq_one_letter_code
_entity_poly.pdbx_strand_id
1 'polypeptide(L)'
;MATGDKIVTLDGLKAVYDSQDTDSIKQDVADLKSNLEAAVNGHHYGVRWDKASAQMTRTGLAADITTTTTNFKHSGSVNANYNNPFDSIYPWSGRKLCNISLNAYRVLQSGDSITDCVVAWEGDPDFSYEHEDGVWVYTPEFWGTSYDEGGYRYFDVCDKPITGYVHYPAHITARNLGVKETRTIDGASKAIVLPKLGMPCVREAMSTIHTYAKNGGMTLDSIYSLDASILLMLVEFANYNSQSTIGQGTVSLYYENDAGLIQEAATSSTVIKVLASQAQALAIPGAIIDIGTSKGGNQVGTYHVVSASTSGTITSITLNAAVTVTTDHFYSVHGHIIVADESIGSMSGYIGTDGKCDAYYRGESLWGNMWKYVLGAYKNTDEHVYLAATDADADNYDAINTSVHLDTGVALSTTQNYIKTLGFPEQSGRLAAPCFCTEVGGSSSAPVGDYFYTNVSSCPCSDRRW
;
A
#
# COMPACT_ATOMS: atom_id res chain seq x y z
N MET A 1 8.91 48.56 -20.07
CA MET A 1 7.62 48.77 -20.78
C MET A 1 6.63 47.82 -20.13
N ALA A 2 5.71 48.36 -19.34
CA ALA A 2 4.72 47.58 -18.65
C ALA A 2 3.69 47.10 -19.67
N THR A 3 3.50 45.81 -19.80
CA THR A 3 2.37 45.19 -20.48
C THR A 3 1.13 45.51 -19.68
N GLY A 4 0.29 46.41 -20.18
CA GLY A 4 -0.94 46.79 -19.51
C GLY A 4 -1.90 45.62 -19.45
N ASP A 5 -2.26 45.24 -18.23
CA ASP A 5 -3.36 44.36 -17.97
C ASP A 5 -4.63 44.96 -18.56
N LYS A 6 -5.20 44.28 -19.54
CA LYS A 6 -6.51 44.64 -20.06
C LYS A 6 -7.55 44.30 -19.01
N ILE A 7 -8.00 45.32 -18.29
CA ILE A 7 -9.19 45.19 -17.43
C ILE A 7 -10.37 44.95 -18.38
N VAL A 8 -10.90 43.76 -18.37
CA VAL A 8 -12.14 43.42 -19.07
C VAL A 8 -13.27 44.06 -18.27
N THR A 9 -13.90 45.10 -18.79
CA THR A 9 -15.04 45.75 -18.16
C THR A 9 -16.31 44.91 -18.34
N LEU A 10 -17.26 45.05 -17.43
CA LEU A 10 -18.56 44.38 -17.49
C LEU A 10 -19.29 44.64 -18.81
N ASP A 11 -19.12 45.85 -19.40
CA ASP A 11 -19.68 46.23 -20.68
C ASP A 11 -18.99 45.54 -21.86
N GLY A 12 -17.70 45.26 -21.76
CA GLY A 12 -16.97 44.45 -22.75
C GLY A 12 -17.47 42.99 -22.74
N LEU A 13 -17.75 42.42 -21.58
CA LEU A 13 -18.34 41.09 -21.46
C LEU A 13 -19.78 41.04 -22.00
N LYS A 14 -20.58 42.12 -21.81
CA LYS A 14 -21.94 42.20 -22.31
C LYS A 14 -22.01 42.30 -23.82
N ALA A 15 -21.09 43.06 -24.44
CA ALA A 15 -21.00 43.17 -25.91
C ALA A 15 -20.60 41.84 -26.58
N VAL A 16 -19.81 41.00 -25.90
CA VAL A 16 -19.45 39.65 -26.38
C VAL A 16 -20.64 38.71 -26.18
N TYR A 17 -21.44 38.85 -25.11
CA TYR A 17 -22.60 38.03 -24.83
C TYR A 17 -23.76 38.22 -25.83
N ASP A 18 -23.89 39.41 -26.45
CA ASP A 18 -24.90 39.72 -27.43
C ASP A 18 -24.55 39.27 -28.87
N SER A 19 -23.36 38.75 -29.10
CA SER A 19 -22.95 38.12 -30.35
C SER A 19 -23.30 36.64 -30.41
N GLN A 20 -23.72 36.14 -31.57
CA GLN A 20 -24.44 34.90 -31.83
C GLN A 20 -23.80 33.54 -31.42
N ASP A 21 -22.81 33.50 -30.53
CA ASP A 21 -22.21 32.24 -30.06
C ASP A 21 -22.27 32.13 -28.51
N THR A 22 -23.51 32.05 -28.00
CA THR A 22 -23.79 32.06 -26.56
C THR A 22 -23.31 30.79 -25.84
N ASP A 23 -23.16 29.68 -26.54
CA ASP A 23 -22.77 28.42 -25.89
C ASP A 23 -21.26 28.33 -25.72
N SER A 24 -20.46 28.82 -26.67
CA SER A 24 -19.01 28.97 -26.51
C SER A 24 -18.66 29.91 -25.34
N ILE A 25 -19.36 31.05 -25.27
CA ILE A 25 -19.14 32.01 -24.18
C ILE A 25 -19.53 31.47 -22.83
N LYS A 26 -20.63 30.71 -22.74
CA LYS A 26 -21.02 30.04 -21.48
C LYS A 26 -19.96 29.03 -21.05
N GLN A 27 -19.38 28.28 -21.97
CA GLN A 27 -18.30 27.35 -21.69
C GLN A 27 -17.03 28.10 -21.24
N ASP A 28 -16.62 29.15 -21.94
CA ASP A 28 -15.46 29.97 -21.55
C ASP A 28 -15.62 30.61 -20.17
N VAL A 29 -16.82 31.07 -19.84
CA VAL A 29 -17.13 31.62 -18.50
C VAL A 29 -17.12 30.50 -17.42
N ALA A 30 -17.62 29.34 -17.74
CA ALA A 30 -17.58 28.19 -16.83
C ALA A 30 -16.12 27.75 -16.59
N ASP A 31 -15.30 27.69 -17.63
CA ASP A 31 -13.88 27.35 -17.56
C ASP A 31 -13.08 28.41 -16.77
N LEU A 32 -13.34 29.70 -17.00
CA LEU A 32 -12.73 30.79 -16.22
C LEU A 32 -13.12 30.73 -14.75
N LYS A 33 -14.38 30.43 -14.44
CA LYS A 33 -14.85 30.26 -13.06
C LYS A 33 -14.18 29.07 -12.41
N SER A 34 -14.14 27.93 -13.08
CA SER A 34 -13.47 26.72 -12.61
C SER A 34 -11.98 26.97 -12.35
N ASN A 35 -11.28 27.62 -13.29
CA ASN A 35 -9.88 27.98 -13.14
C ASN A 35 -9.63 28.96 -11.99
N LEU A 36 -10.53 29.92 -11.77
CA LEU A 36 -10.43 30.84 -10.63
C LEU A 36 -10.68 30.14 -9.31
N GLU A 37 -11.68 29.27 -9.24
CA GLU A 37 -11.96 28.46 -8.06
C GLU A 37 -10.78 27.55 -7.73
N ALA A 38 -10.20 26.87 -8.72
CA ALA A 38 -9.00 26.06 -8.54
C ALA A 38 -7.77 26.90 -8.14
N ALA A 39 -7.62 28.11 -8.69
CA ALA A 39 -6.55 29.02 -8.30
C ALA A 39 -6.64 29.48 -6.85
N VAL A 40 -7.83 29.60 -6.31
CA VAL A 40 -8.10 30.04 -4.92
C VAL A 40 -8.17 28.87 -3.97
N ASN A 41 -8.95 27.84 -4.30
CA ASN A 41 -9.31 26.74 -3.40
C ASN A 41 -8.55 25.44 -3.67
N GLY A 42 -7.75 25.35 -4.76
CA GLY A 42 -7.10 24.13 -5.22
C GLY A 42 -8.01 23.24 -6.08
N HIS A 43 -7.42 22.15 -6.56
CA HIS A 43 -8.13 21.12 -7.32
C HIS A 43 -8.59 20.02 -6.39
N HIS A 44 -9.90 19.84 -6.29
CA HIS A 44 -10.53 18.87 -5.41
C HIS A 44 -10.96 17.61 -6.18
N TYR A 45 -10.42 16.48 -5.78
CA TYR A 45 -10.79 15.17 -6.30
C TYR A 45 -11.31 14.32 -5.16
N GLY A 46 -12.57 13.90 -5.24
CA GLY A 46 -13.19 13.19 -4.13
C GLY A 46 -13.96 11.96 -4.53
N VAL A 47 -14.39 11.24 -3.51
CA VAL A 47 -15.31 10.12 -3.59
C VAL A 47 -16.20 10.13 -2.36
N ARG A 48 -17.47 9.77 -2.53
CA ARG A 48 -18.38 9.48 -1.43
C ARG A 48 -18.73 8.00 -1.38
N TRP A 49 -18.69 7.44 -0.21
CA TRP A 49 -19.12 6.08 0.09
C TRP A 49 -20.51 6.09 0.71
N ASP A 50 -21.46 5.42 0.09
CA ASP A 50 -22.78 5.16 0.66
C ASP A 50 -22.65 4.03 1.69
N LYS A 51 -22.83 4.35 2.96
CA LYS A 51 -22.69 3.39 4.06
C LYS A 51 -23.75 2.28 4.03
N ALA A 52 -24.89 2.50 3.39
CA ALA A 52 -25.97 1.53 3.31
C ALA A 52 -25.79 0.52 2.16
N SER A 53 -25.38 1.00 0.98
CA SER A 53 -25.21 0.16 -0.21
C SER A 53 -23.77 -0.28 -0.46
N ALA A 54 -22.82 0.26 0.29
CA ALA A 54 -21.37 0.10 0.10
C ALA A 54 -20.86 0.60 -1.28
N GLN A 55 -21.66 1.36 -2.01
CA GLN A 55 -21.27 1.92 -3.31
C GLN A 55 -20.48 3.22 -3.13
N MET A 56 -19.50 3.41 -3.99
CA MET A 56 -18.73 4.65 -4.08
C MET A 56 -19.08 5.42 -5.35
N THR A 57 -19.15 6.75 -5.21
CA THR A 57 -19.40 7.67 -6.33
C THR A 57 -18.38 8.79 -6.26
N ARG A 58 -17.71 9.08 -7.38
CA ARG A 58 -16.75 10.17 -7.45
C ARG A 58 -17.43 11.54 -7.31
N THR A 59 -16.72 12.50 -6.73
CA THR A 59 -17.16 13.86 -6.46
C THR A 59 -16.09 14.87 -6.83
N GLY A 60 -16.42 16.16 -6.81
CA GLY A 60 -15.48 17.20 -7.21
C GLY A 60 -15.05 17.04 -8.67
N LEU A 61 -13.81 17.37 -8.98
CA LEU A 61 -13.24 17.22 -10.34
C LEU A 61 -13.10 15.75 -10.78
N ALA A 62 -13.22 14.80 -9.85
CA ALA A 62 -13.25 13.38 -10.20
C ALA A 62 -14.62 12.90 -10.72
N ALA A 63 -15.69 13.69 -10.59
CA ALA A 63 -17.06 13.28 -10.93
C ALA A 63 -17.23 12.81 -12.38
N ASP A 64 -16.51 13.41 -13.31
CA ASP A 64 -16.54 13.07 -14.73
C ASP A 64 -15.65 11.88 -15.12
N ILE A 65 -14.83 11.39 -14.19
CA ILE A 65 -13.99 10.22 -14.40
C ILE A 65 -14.82 8.96 -14.18
N THR A 66 -15.30 8.37 -15.26
CA THR A 66 -16.24 7.23 -15.18
C THR A 66 -15.53 5.88 -15.01
N THR A 67 -14.29 5.76 -15.47
CA THR A 67 -13.54 4.49 -15.47
C THR A 67 -12.07 4.73 -15.18
N THR A 68 -11.52 3.94 -14.27
CA THR A 68 -10.09 3.80 -14.02
C THR A 68 -9.73 2.32 -14.03
N THR A 69 -8.59 1.98 -14.64
CA THR A 69 -8.10 0.61 -14.71
C THR A 69 -6.64 0.56 -14.30
N THR A 70 -6.19 -0.58 -13.80
CA THR A 70 -4.77 -0.85 -13.57
C THR A 70 -4.04 -1.10 -14.88
N ASN A 71 -2.75 -0.78 -14.95
CA ASN A 71 -1.92 -1.02 -16.14
C ASN A 71 -1.59 -2.50 -16.37
N PHE A 72 -1.78 -3.36 -15.36
CA PHE A 72 -1.58 -4.81 -15.47
C PHE A 72 -2.86 -5.59 -15.19
N LYS A 73 -2.99 -6.73 -15.84
CA LYS A 73 -4.01 -7.73 -15.51
C LYS A 73 -3.49 -8.68 -14.44
N HIS A 74 -4.40 -9.42 -13.80
CA HIS A 74 -4.08 -10.48 -12.85
C HIS A 74 -3.09 -11.53 -13.37
N SER A 75 -3.00 -11.71 -14.69
CA SER A 75 -2.04 -12.59 -15.35
C SER A 75 -0.63 -12.00 -15.52
N GLY A 76 -0.37 -10.82 -14.98
CA GLY A 76 0.91 -10.12 -15.17
C GLY A 76 1.10 -9.52 -16.57
N SER A 77 0.08 -9.55 -17.43
CA SER A 77 0.14 -8.95 -18.75
C SER A 77 -0.34 -7.50 -18.74
N VAL A 78 0.26 -6.69 -19.61
CA VAL A 78 -0.19 -5.28 -19.80
C VAL A 78 -1.68 -5.27 -20.21
N ASN A 79 -2.43 -4.38 -19.57
CA ASN A 79 -3.84 -4.21 -19.86
C ASN A 79 -4.03 -3.42 -21.16
N ALA A 80 -4.46 -4.08 -22.22
CA ALA A 80 -4.70 -3.45 -23.52
C ALA A 80 -5.80 -2.36 -23.48
N ASN A 81 -6.65 -2.38 -22.46
CA ASN A 81 -7.71 -1.39 -22.23
C ASN A 81 -7.36 -0.46 -21.05
N TYR A 82 -6.08 -0.28 -20.78
CA TYR A 82 -5.62 0.60 -19.72
C TYR A 82 -6.10 2.04 -19.99
N ASN A 83 -6.79 2.58 -19.01
CA ASN A 83 -7.24 3.96 -19.01
C ASN A 83 -7.30 4.44 -17.57
N ASN A 84 -6.39 5.35 -17.21
CA ASN A 84 -6.38 5.93 -15.90
C ASN A 84 -6.04 7.43 -15.98
N PRO A 85 -7.06 8.30 -16.02
CA PRO A 85 -6.86 9.75 -16.08
C PRO A 85 -6.02 10.29 -14.93
N PHE A 86 -5.99 9.62 -13.75
CA PHE A 86 -5.19 10.04 -12.61
C PHE A 86 -3.67 10.00 -12.87
N ASP A 87 -3.21 9.35 -13.94
CA ASP A 87 -1.80 9.39 -14.33
C ASP A 87 -1.32 10.80 -14.74
N SER A 88 -2.25 11.69 -15.09
CA SER A 88 -1.97 13.09 -15.41
C SER A 88 -2.42 14.09 -14.34
N ILE A 89 -3.05 13.62 -13.25
CA ILE A 89 -3.62 14.44 -12.19
C ILE A 89 -2.70 14.44 -10.97
N TYR A 90 -2.34 15.61 -10.45
CA TYR A 90 -1.62 15.75 -9.18
C TYR A 90 -2.57 15.46 -7.99
N PRO A 91 -2.14 14.74 -6.94
CA PRO A 91 -0.78 14.28 -6.67
C PRO A 91 -0.39 12.92 -7.29
N TRP A 92 -1.34 12.19 -7.88
CA TRP A 92 -1.09 10.85 -8.46
C TRP A 92 0.00 10.84 -9.52
N SER A 93 0.01 11.84 -10.42
CA SER A 93 1.03 11.99 -11.47
C SER A 93 2.43 12.31 -10.92
N GLY A 94 2.50 12.86 -9.71
CA GLY A 94 3.76 13.15 -9.02
C GLY A 94 4.33 11.97 -8.26
N ARG A 95 3.56 10.89 -8.09
CA ARG A 95 4.00 9.67 -7.41
C ARG A 95 4.89 8.85 -8.34
N LYS A 96 6.14 8.61 -7.93
CA LYS A 96 7.18 7.99 -8.78
C LYS A 96 8.09 7.08 -7.99
N LEU A 97 8.66 6.08 -8.69
CA LEU A 97 9.76 5.33 -8.12
C LEU A 97 11.04 6.18 -8.12
N CYS A 98 11.87 5.96 -7.12
CA CYS A 98 13.18 6.58 -7.03
C CYS A 98 14.20 5.68 -6.37
N ASN A 99 15.47 5.91 -6.67
CA ASN A 99 16.58 5.45 -5.88
C ASN A 99 17.05 6.60 -4.98
N ILE A 100 17.47 6.29 -3.78
CA ILE A 100 18.01 7.27 -2.84
C ILE A 100 19.46 6.94 -2.48
N SER A 101 20.18 7.92 -1.96
CA SER A 101 21.38 7.67 -1.17
C SER A 101 21.00 7.55 0.30
N LEU A 102 21.20 6.37 0.89
CA LEU A 102 20.94 6.15 2.32
C LEU A 102 21.76 7.11 3.19
N ASN A 103 22.98 7.42 2.80
CA ASN A 103 23.83 8.36 3.52
C ASN A 103 23.26 9.78 3.46
N ALA A 104 22.74 10.23 2.31
CA ALA A 104 22.09 11.53 2.20
C ALA A 104 20.78 11.56 3.02
N TYR A 105 19.96 10.52 2.94
CA TYR A 105 18.72 10.41 3.72
C TYR A 105 18.97 10.55 5.24
N ARG A 106 20.00 9.89 5.75
CA ARG A 106 20.35 9.88 7.18
C ARG A 106 20.78 11.23 7.75
N VAL A 107 21.19 12.17 6.91
CA VAL A 107 21.65 13.50 7.32
C VAL A 107 20.63 14.61 7.06
N LEU A 108 19.47 14.28 6.47
CA LEU A 108 18.38 15.25 6.30
C LEU A 108 17.97 15.84 7.65
N GLN A 109 17.78 17.15 7.65
CA GLN A 109 17.36 17.91 8.83
C GLN A 109 15.88 18.35 8.68
N SER A 110 15.30 18.81 9.76
CA SER A 110 13.98 19.40 9.71
C SER A 110 13.97 20.62 8.79
N GLY A 111 13.12 20.55 7.74
CA GLY A 111 13.01 21.59 6.71
C GLY A 111 13.75 21.28 5.39
N ASP A 112 14.60 20.25 5.36
CA ASP A 112 15.17 19.76 4.12
C ASP A 112 14.09 19.06 3.28
N SER A 113 14.26 19.08 1.96
CA SER A 113 13.37 18.33 1.06
C SER A 113 13.73 16.85 1.10
N ILE A 114 12.72 15.98 1.18
CA ILE A 114 12.94 14.53 1.03
C ILE A 114 13.59 14.18 -0.31
N THR A 115 13.43 15.03 -1.33
CA THR A 115 14.05 14.83 -2.64
C THR A 115 15.57 15.08 -2.64
N ASP A 116 16.12 15.68 -1.60
CA ASP A 116 17.57 15.95 -1.51
C ASP A 116 18.38 14.65 -1.34
N CYS A 117 17.73 13.56 -0.92
CA CYS A 117 18.37 12.24 -0.89
C CYS A 117 18.17 11.42 -2.17
N VAL A 118 17.33 11.84 -3.10
CA VAL A 118 17.08 11.12 -4.36
C VAL A 118 18.27 11.24 -5.29
N VAL A 119 18.73 10.12 -5.81
CA VAL A 119 19.87 10.04 -6.75
C VAL A 119 19.43 9.73 -8.18
N ALA A 120 18.27 9.07 -8.36
CA ALA A 120 17.70 8.83 -9.68
C ALA A 120 16.19 8.62 -9.58
N TRP A 121 15.46 9.12 -10.57
CA TRP A 121 14.03 8.89 -10.74
C TRP A 121 13.77 7.79 -11.76
N GLU A 122 12.65 7.10 -11.66
CA GLU A 122 12.19 6.18 -12.69
C GLU A 122 12.14 6.88 -14.06
N GLY A 123 12.80 6.26 -15.04
CA GLY A 123 13.00 6.84 -16.37
C GLY A 123 14.35 7.53 -16.57
N ASP A 124 15.09 7.83 -15.51
CA ASP A 124 16.46 8.32 -15.63
C ASP A 124 17.43 7.18 -16.00
N PRO A 125 18.51 7.46 -16.76
CA PRO A 125 19.49 6.43 -17.14
C PRO A 125 20.15 5.72 -15.96
N ASP A 126 20.27 6.39 -14.81
CA ASP A 126 20.93 5.88 -13.60
C ASP A 126 19.96 5.20 -12.64
N PHE A 127 18.65 5.16 -12.94
CA PHE A 127 17.68 4.44 -12.13
C PHE A 127 17.87 2.92 -12.25
N SER A 128 17.83 2.23 -11.11
CA SER A 128 17.97 0.77 -11.08
C SER A 128 17.03 0.13 -10.06
N TYR A 129 16.32 -0.93 -10.47
CA TYR A 129 15.56 -1.78 -9.56
C TYR A 129 16.46 -2.60 -8.62
N GLU A 130 17.75 -2.74 -8.94
CA GLU A 130 18.78 -3.43 -8.14
C GLU A 130 19.66 -2.44 -7.35
N HIS A 131 19.22 -1.19 -7.20
CA HIS A 131 19.99 -0.17 -6.49
C HIS A 131 20.38 -0.63 -5.07
N GLU A 132 21.61 -0.34 -4.66
CA GLU A 132 22.15 -0.82 -3.39
C GLU A 132 21.37 -0.33 -2.17
N ASP A 133 20.78 0.87 -2.22
CA ASP A 133 19.94 1.44 -1.16
C ASP A 133 18.43 1.19 -1.38
N GLY A 134 18.09 0.29 -2.33
CA GLY A 134 16.73 -0.13 -2.60
C GLY A 134 15.97 0.80 -3.56
N VAL A 135 14.68 0.47 -3.74
CA VAL A 135 13.74 1.23 -4.56
C VAL A 135 12.63 1.75 -3.67
N TRP A 136 12.36 3.02 -3.79
CA TRP A 136 11.40 3.76 -2.98
C TRP A 136 10.30 4.35 -3.84
N VAL A 137 9.17 4.61 -3.22
CA VAL A 137 8.04 5.31 -3.83
C VAL A 137 7.98 6.70 -3.23
N TYR A 138 8.24 7.69 -4.02
CA TYR A 138 8.02 9.09 -3.65
C TYR A 138 6.54 9.44 -3.82
N THR A 139 5.95 10.01 -2.80
CA THR A 139 4.61 10.62 -2.82
C THR A 139 4.79 12.11 -2.60
N PRO A 140 4.29 12.97 -3.51
CA PRO A 140 4.39 14.41 -3.36
C PRO A 140 3.47 14.91 -2.24
N GLU A 141 3.71 16.13 -1.78
CA GLU A 141 2.86 16.82 -0.81
C GLU A 141 1.43 16.99 -1.33
N PHE A 142 0.46 16.78 -0.48
CA PHE A 142 -0.97 17.04 -0.78
C PHE A 142 -1.77 17.25 0.51
N TRP A 143 -3.03 17.62 0.37
CA TRP A 143 -3.97 17.76 1.47
C TRP A 143 -5.16 16.84 1.26
N GLY A 144 -5.70 16.31 2.35
CA GLY A 144 -6.84 15.40 2.27
C GLY A 144 -7.75 15.49 3.48
N THR A 145 -8.99 15.09 3.31
CA THR A 145 -9.97 15.05 4.39
C THR A 145 -10.97 13.93 4.21
N SER A 146 -11.65 13.59 5.29
CA SER A 146 -12.88 12.82 5.21
C SER A 146 -13.88 13.28 6.28
N TYR A 147 -15.16 13.18 5.95
CA TYR A 147 -16.26 13.59 6.83
C TYR A 147 -17.53 12.82 6.50
N ASP A 148 -18.44 12.79 7.47
CA ASP A 148 -19.75 12.16 7.32
C ASP A 148 -20.81 13.22 7.04
N GLU A 149 -21.64 12.98 6.01
CA GLU A 149 -22.77 13.84 5.69
C GLU A 149 -23.88 13.02 4.99
N GLY A 150 -25.10 13.18 5.44
CA GLY A 150 -26.30 12.64 4.76
C GLY A 150 -26.32 11.12 4.54
N GLY A 151 -25.65 10.35 5.42
CA GLY A 151 -25.54 8.88 5.29
C GLY A 151 -24.34 8.41 4.47
N TYR A 152 -23.55 9.34 3.95
CA TYR A 152 -22.34 9.09 3.18
C TYR A 152 -21.08 9.41 4.01
N ARG A 153 -19.98 8.72 3.68
CA ARG A 153 -18.63 9.14 4.06
C ARG A 153 -17.96 9.71 2.83
N TYR A 154 -17.49 10.95 2.94
CA TYR A 154 -16.74 11.65 1.89
C TYR A 154 -15.24 11.50 2.14
N PHE A 155 -14.49 11.37 1.05
CA PHE A 155 -13.03 11.45 1.02
C PHE A 155 -12.66 12.43 -0.07
N ASP A 156 -11.73 13.32 0.23
CA ASP A 156 -11.32 14.37 -0.70
C ASP A 156 -9.81 14.58 -0.64
N VAL A 157 -9.21 14.83 -1.80
CA VAL A 157 -7.79 15.14 -2.00
C VAL A 157 -7.68 16.49 -2.70
N CYS A 158 -6.78 17.33 -2.22
CA CYS A 158 -6.53 18.66 -2.77
C CYS A 158 -5.03 18.92 -2.93
N ASP A 159 -4.66 19.69 -3.94
CA ASP A 159 -3.28 20.08 -4.26
C ASP A 159 -2.81 21.32 -3.48
N LYS A 160 -3.66 21.89 -2.63
CA LYS A 160 -3.38 23.12 -1.85
C LYS A 160 -3.85 23.01 -0.41
N PRO A 161 -3.23 23.83 0.49
CA PRO A 161 -3.67 23.91 1.88
C PRO A 161 -5.08 24.46 1.99
N ILE A 162 -5.95 23.69 2.65
CA ILE A 162 -7.34 24.03 2.94
C ILE A 162 -7.59 23.86 4.44
N THR A 163 -8.32 24.79 5.02
CA THR A 163 -8.70 24.69 6.43
C THR A 163 -9.53 23.44 6.70
N GLY A 164 -9.12 22.63 7.67
CA GLY A 164 -9.79 21.39 8.03
C GLY A 164 -9.28 20.16 7.26
N TYR A 165 -8.37 20.34 6.31
CA TYR A 165 -7.69 19.22 5.65
C TYR A 165 -6.43 18.82 6.41
N VAL A 166 -6.13 17.54 6.38
CA VAL A 166 -4.86 16.98 6.84
C VAL A 166 -3.79 17.28 5.80
N HIS A 167 -2.64 17.76 6.25
CA HIS A 167 -1.46 17.94 5.44
C HIS A 167 -0.67 16.63 5.38
N TYR A 168 -0.45 16.11 4.18
CA TYR A 168 0.44 15.02 3.89
C TYR A 168 1.71 15.59 3.25
N PRO A 169 2.80 15.74 4.01
CA PRO A 169 4.06 16.24 3.46
C PRO A 169 4.62 15.25 2.44
N ALA A 170 5.47 15.73 1.55
CA ALA A 170 6.19 14.87 0.63
C ALA A 170 7.01 13.83 1.41
N HIS A 171 6.91 12.56 1.02
CA HIS A 171 7.58 11.46 1.71
C HIS A 171 7.96 10.34 0.76
N ILE A 172 8.77 9.42 1.26
CA ILE A 172 9.09 8.16 0.56
C ILE A 172 8.62 6.97 1.39
N THR A 173 8.09 5.96 0.71
CA THR A 173 7.74 4.65 1.27
C THR A 173 8.52 3.54 0.56
N ALA A 174 8.59 2.39 1.18
CA ALA A 174 9.25 1.23 0.59
C ALA A 174 8.45 0.70 -0.61
N ARG A 175 9.10 0.52 -1.78
CA ARG A 175 8.46 -0.20 -2.90
C ARG A 175 8.18 -1.65 -2.54
N ASN A 176 9.16 -2.33 -1.97
CA ASN A 176 9.14 -3.75 -1.66
C ASN A 176 9.23 -3.98 -0.15
N LEU A 177 8.91 -5.19 0.29
CA LEU A 177 9.21 -5.62 1.65
C LEU A 177 10.72 -5.54 1.92
N GLY A 178 11.06 -5.16 3.16
CA GLY A 178 12.44 -4.93 3.54
C GLY A 178 13.28 -6.21 3.58
N VAL A 179 14.42 -6.19 2.91
CA VAL A 179 15.44 -7.25 2.93
C VAL A 179 16.52 -6.88 3.95
N LYS A 180 16.87 -7.84 4.82
CA LYS A 180 17.93 -7.67 5.83
C LYS A 180 19.29 -7.81 5.18
N GLU A 181 20.17 -6.86 5.48
CA GLU A 181 21.60 -6.94 5.14
C GLU A 181 22.48 -6.36 6.25
N THR A 182 23.78 -6.57 6.14
CA THR A 182 24.76 -6.01 7.07
C THR A 182 25.58 -4.95 6.35
N ARG A 183 25.65 -3.75 6.93
CA ARG A 183 26.45 -2.64 6.41
C ARG A 183 27.31 -2.00 7.50
N THR A 184 28.35 -1.31 7.06
CA THR A 184 29.12 -0.42 7.93
C THR A 184 28.41 0.91 8.02
N ILE A 185 27.86 1.22 9.18
CA ILE A 185 27.15 2.46 9.49
C ILE A 185 27.86 3.13 10.66
N ASP A 186 28.31 4.36 10.46
CA ASP A 186 29.06 5.13 11.47
C ASP A 186 30.29 4.36 12.01
N GLY A 187 30.98 3.64 11.12
CA GLY A 187 32.18 2.86 11.46
C GLY A 187 31.90 1.51 12.15
N ALA A 188 30.63 1.15 12.37
CA ALA A 188 30.24 -0.11 13.00
C ALA A 188 29.46 -1.00 12.01
N SER A 189 29.69 -2.32 12.13
CA SER A 189 28.90 -3.31 11.38
C SER A 189 27.51 -3.43 12.00
N LYS A 190 26.46 -3.06 11.26
CA LYS A 190 25.07 -3.06 11.73
C LYS A 190 24.19 -3.82 10.74
N ALA A 191 23.23 -4.59 11.28
CA ALA A 191 22.13 -5.10 10.48
C ALA A 191 21.17 -3.96 10.18
N ILE A 192 20.77 -3.83 8.90
CA ILE A 192 19.78 -2.86 8.42
C ILE A 192 18.74 -3.59 7.57
N VAL A 193 17.65 -2.92 7.26
CA VAL A 193 16.60 -3.42 6.35
C VAL A 193 16.32 -2.38 5.27
N LEU A 194 16.27 -2.83 4.01
CA LEU A 194 16.08 -1.96 2.84
C LEU A 194 15.06 -2.56 1.88
N PRO A 195 14.28 -1.76 1.14
CA PRO A 195 13.30 -2.22 0.16
C PRO A 195 13.98 -2.67 -1.15
N LYS A 196 14.58 -3.85 -1.09
CA LYS A 196 15.39 -4.44 -2.18
C LYS A 196 14.70 -5.66 -2.77
N LEU A 197 15.22 -6.11 -3.89
CA LEU A 197 14.92 -7.45 -4.40
C LEU A 197 15.51 -8.51 -3.47
N GLY A 198 14.82 -9.62 -3.33
CA GLY A 198 15.31 -10.76 -2.57
C GLY A 198 14.35 -11.23 -1.47
N MET A 199 14.88 -11.99 -0.54
CA MET A 199 14.11 -12.58 0.57
C MET A 199 13.80 -11.52 1.61
N PRO A 200 12.53 -11.19 1.87
CA PRO A 200 12.17 -10.25 2.91
C PRO A 200 12.61 -10.71 4.28
N CYS A 201 12.71 -9.77 5.22
CA CYS A 201 12.98 -10.02 6.62
C CYS A 201 11.73 -10.66 7.24
N VAL A 202 11.71 -11.99 7.30
CA VAL A 202 10.56 -12.78 7.79
C VAL A 202 10.83 -13.36 9.15
N ARG A 203 9.75 -13.55 9.96
CA ARG A 203 9.76 -14.22 11.26
C ARG A 203 10.66 -13.57 12.32
N GLU A 204 10.97 -12.33 12.12
CA GLU A 204 11.64 -11.51 13.12
C GLU A 204 10.57 -10.79 13.98
N ALA A 205 10.89 -10.59 15.26
CA ALA A 205 10.07 -9.74 16.11
C ALA A 205 10.04 -8.32 15.59
N MET A 206 8.92 -7.61 15.71
CA MET A 206 8.77 -6.23 15.28
C MET A 206 9.89 -5.32 15.83
N SER A 207 10.22 -5.44 17.13
CA SER A 207 11.31 -4.70 17.77
C SER A 207 12.67 -4.93 17.12
N THR A 208 12.90 -6.13 16.61
CA THR A 208 14.14 -6.48 15.89
C THR A 208 14.17 -5.81 14.53
N ILE A 209 13.08 -5.89 13.75
CA ILE A 209 13.00 -5.25 12.42
C ILE A 209 13.06 -3.74 12.56
N HIS A 210 12.37 -3.16 13.56
CA HIS A 210 12.44 -1.74 13.87
C HIS A 210 13.87 -1.30 14.19
N THR A 211 14.62 -2.09 14.98
CA THR A 211 16.03 -1.84 15.25
C THR A 211 16.86 -1.82 13.96
N TYR A 212 16.60 -2.74 13.04
CA TYR A 212 17.29 -2.76 11.74
C TYR A 212 16.97 -1.50 10.90
N ALA A 213 15.71 -1.07 10.88
CA ALA A 213 15.33 0.18 10.21
C ALA A 213 16.05 1.38 10.85
N LYS A 214 16.03 1.50 12.18
CA LYS A 214 16.72 2.58 12.92
C LYS A 214 18.23 2.59 12.71
N ASN A 215 18.86 1.43 12.59
CA ASN A 215 20.27 1.35 12.23
C ASN A 215 20.56 1.99 10.85
N GLY A 216 19.63 1.90 9.92
CA GLY A 216 19.66 2.59 8.62
C GLY A 216 19.24 4.06 8.67
N GLY A 217 18.82 4.58 9.83
CA GLY A 217 18.29 5.95 9.98
C GLY A 217 16.83 6.08 9.54
N MET A 218 16.13 4.97 9.38
CA MET A 218 14.73 4.90 8.92
C MET A 218 13.81 4.43 10.05
N THR A 219 12.52 4.34 9.76
CA THR A 219 11.54 3.65 10.60
C THR A 219 10.73 2.65 9.77
N LEU A 220 9.83 1.91 10.40
CA LEU A 220 8.87 1.07 9.69
C LEU A 220 7.74 1.94 9.12
N ASP A 221 6.96 1.39 8.18
CA ASP A 221 5.76 2.05 7.69
C ASP A 221 4.86 2.46 8.86
N SER A 222 4.33 3.67 8.78
CA SER A 222 3.42 4.21 9.79
C SER A 222 2.00 4.27 9.27
N ILE A 223 1.06 4.43 10.20
CA ILE A 223 -0.35 4.67 9.85
C ILE A 223 -0.50 5.95 8.99
N TYR A 224 0.42 6.91 9.10
CA TYR A 224 0.40 8.15 8.35
C TYR A 224 0.75 7.95 6.87
N SER A 225 1.83 7.20 6.56
CA SER A 225 2.21 6.87 5.19
C SER A 225 1.18 5.95 4.52
N LEU A 226 0.64 4.99 5.30
CA LEU A 226 -0.41 4.09 4.82
C LEU A 226 -1.71 4.85 4.53
N ASP A 227 -2.10 5.79 5.40
CA ASP A 227 -3.30 6.60 5.23
C ASP A 227 -3.25 7.45 3.96
N ALA A 228 -2.10 8.07 3.67
CA ALA A 228 -1.87 8.80 2.43
C ALA A 228 -2.13 7.92 1.20
N SER A 229 -1.55 6.73 1.17
CA SER A 229 -1.71 5.78 0.05
C SER A 229 -3.14 5.26 -0.09
N ILE A 230 -3.82 4.96 1.03
CA ILE A 230 -5.22 4.52 1.03
C ILE A 230 -6.15 5.62 0.53
N LEU A 231 -5.98 6.85 1.01
CA LEU A 231 -6.80 7.99 0.58
C LEU A 231 -6.69 8.20 -0.94
N LEU A 232 -5.47 8.22 -1.47
CA LEU A 232 -5.24 8.34 -2.90
C LEU A 232 -5.89 7.19 -3.68
N MET A 233 -5.75 5.95 -3.20
CA MET A 233 -6.33 4.77 -3.83
C MET A 233 -7.87 4.80 -3.83
N LEU A 234 -8.50 5.22 -2.73
CA LEU A 234 -9.95 5.31 -2.63
C LEU A 234 -10.53 6.31 -3.62
N VAL A 235 -9.89 7.48 -3.77
CA VAL A 235 -10.33 8.49 -4.73
C VAL A 235 -10.09 8.02 -6.17
N GLU A 236 -8.95 7.42 -6.45
CA GLU A 236 -8.59 6.93 -7.79
C GLU A 236 -9.53 5.84 -8.27
N PHE A 237 -9.79 4.83 -7.46
CA PHE A 237 -10.58 3.66 -7.89
C PHE A 237 -12.05 3.70 -7.47
N ALA A 238 -12.44 4.57 -6.56
CA ALA A 238 -13.80 4.65 -6.02
C ALA A 238 -14.31 3.27 -5.53
N ASN A 239 -13.48 2.54 -4.81
CA ASN A 239 -13.78 1.18 -4.35
C ASN A 239 -12.97 0.83 -3.09
N TYR A 240 -13.66 0.32 -2.05
CA TYR A 240 -13.00 -0.24 -0.87
C TYR A 240 -12.45 -1.65 -1.12
N ASN A 241 -13.00 -2.39 -2.09
CA ASN A 241 -12.51 -3.72 -2.41
C ASN A 241 -11.28 -3.62 -3.31
N SER A 242 -10.13 -3.45 -2.67
CA SER A 242 -8.82 -3.39 -3.31
C SER A 242 -8.50 -4.64 -4.14
N GLN A 243 -8.95 -5.81 -3.69
CA GLN A 243 -8.72 -7.08 -4.37
C GLN A 243 -9.43 -7.16 -5.71
N SER A 244 -10.66 -6.60 -5.81
CA SER A 244 -11.40 -6.55 -7.07
C SER A 244 -10.85 -5.49 -8.04
N THR A 245 -10.16 -4.49 -7.51
CA THR A 245 -9.65 -3.33 -8.27
C THR A 245 -8.25 -3.56 -8.81
N ILE A 246 -7.34 -3.96 -7.94
CA ILE A 246 -5.93 -4.17 -8.28
C ILE A 246 -5.63 -5.67 -8.34
N GLY A 247 -5.97 -6.40 -7.29
CA GLY A 247 -5.75 -7.84 -7.20
C GLY A 247 -5.59 -8.30 -5.76
N GLN A 248 -5.75 -9.59 -5.56
CA GLN A 248 -5.64 -10.20 -4.23
C GLN A 248 -4.18 -10.27 -3.76
N GLY A 249 -3.24 -10.44 -4.67
CA GLY A 249 -1.85 -10.73 -4.36
C GLY A 249 -1.65 -12.16 -3.81
N THR A 250 -0.43 -12.45 -3.39
CA THR A 250 -0.09 -13.68 -2.70
C THR A 250 -0.44 -13.53 -1.24
N VAL A 251 -1.45 -14.25 -0.78
CA VAL A 251 -1.77 -14.33 0.65
C VAL A 251 -1.18 -15.61 1.25
N SER A 252 -0.98 -15.62 2.57
CA SER A 252 -0.55 -16.83 3.27
C SER A 252 -1.51 -17.98 3.02
N LEU A 253 -1.01 -19.05 2.45
CA LEU A 253 -1.76 -20.26 2.16
C LEU A 253 -1.36 -21.36 3.15
N TYR A 254 -2.21 -21.59 4.12
CA TYR A 254 -2.08 -22.69 5.06
C TYR A 254 -2.91 -23.87 4.58
N TYR A 255 -2.26 -24.99 4.37
CA TYR A 255 -2.94 -26.20 3.97
C TYR A 255 -3.36 -27.01 5.19
N GLU A 256 -4.55 -27.57 5.16
CA GLU A 256 -5.13 -28.39 6.23
C GLU A 256 -5.19 -29.85 5.81
N ASN A 257 -5.23 -30.73 6.81
CA ASN A 257 -5.24 -32.17 6.65
C ASN A 257 -4.01 -32.63 5.81
N ASP A 258 -4.24 -33.46 4.80
CA ASP A 258 -3.21 -33.98 3.92
C ASP A 258 -2.77 -32.99 2.81
N ALA A 259 -3.49 -31.88 2.70
CA ALA A 259 -3.10 -30.80 1.81
C ALA A 259 -1.85 -30.12 2.40
N GLY A 260 -0.85 -29.87 1.57
CA GLY A 260 0.39 -29.23 2.00
C GLY A 260 1.42 -30.19 2.63
N LEU A 261 1.16 -31.50 2.63
CA LEU A 261 2.18 -32.49 3.04
C LEU A 261 3.23 -32.70 1.96
N ILE A 262 4.47 -32.88 2.43
CA ILE A 262 5.58 -33.34 1.57
C ILE A 262 5.29 -34.79 1.18
N GLN A 263 5.42 -35.10 -0.10
CA GLN A 263 5.05 -36.41 -0.66
C GLN A 263 6.19 -37.44 -0.63
N GLU A 264 7.43 -37.00 -0.47
CA GLU A 264 8.61 -37.86 -0.44
C GLU A 264 9.66 -37.30 0.53
N ALA A 265 10.19 -38.15 1.39
CA ALA A 265 11.26 -37.77 2.29
C ALA A 265 12.55 -37.45 1.51
N ALA A 266 13.26 -36.43 1.94
CA ALA A 266 14.52 -36.02 1.36
C ALA A 266 15.51 -35.58 2.44
N THR A 267 16.79 -35.89 2.28
CA THR A 267 17.86 -35.53 3.20
C THR A 267 18.82 -34.57 2.52
N SER A 268 19.00 -33.39 3.09
CA SER A 268 19.90 -32.35 2.59
C SER A 268 19.71 -32.08 1.07
N SER A 269 18.44 -31.99 0.64
CA SER A 269 18.05 -31.80 -0.75
C SER A 269 17.54 -30.40 -1.00
N THR A 270 17.86 -29.82 -2.14
CA THR A 270 17.22 -28.58 -2.62
C THR A 270 15.87 -28.85 -3.27
N VAL A 271 15.46 -30.12 -3.45
CA VAL A 271 14.21 -30.47 -4.10
C VAL A 271 13.27 -31.12 -3.09
N ILE A 272 12.05 -30.61 -3.01
CA ILE A 272 10.91 -31.23 -2.31
C ILE A 272 9.86 -31.67 -3.33
N LYS A 273 9.05 -32.66 -2.97
CA LYS A 273 7.96 -33.17 -3.80
C LYS A 273 6.61 -32.91 -3.13
N VAL A 274 5.67 -32.36 -3.89
CA VAL A 274 4.33 -32.00 -3.44
C VAL A 274 3.28 -32.48 -4.44
N LEU A 275 2.02 -32.54 -4.06
CA LEU A 275 0.93 -32.88 -4.98
C LEU A 275 0.76 -31.79 -6.04
N ALA A 276 0.69 -32.19 -7.31
CA ALA A 276 0.50 -31.27 -8.43
C ALA A 276 -0.80 -30.47 -8.34
N SER A 277 -1.87 -31.04 -7.78
CA SER A 277 -3.15 -30.36 -7.54
C SER A 277 -3.08 -29.21 -6.54
N GLN A 278 -2.02 -29.18 -5.72
CA GLN A 278 -1.81 -28.17 -4.68
C GLN A 278 -0.57 -27.29 -4.96
N ALA A 279 0.18 -27.61 -5.99
CA ALA A 279 1.43 -26.93 -6.32
C ALA A 279 1.25 -25.57 -7.01
N GLN A 280 0.04 -25.17 -7.39
CA GLN A 280 -0.17 -23.96 -8.21
C GLN A 280 0.42 -22.70 -7.58
N ALA A 281 0.27 -22.51 -6.28
CA ALA A 281 0.84 -21.36 -5.57
C ALA A 281 2.36 -21.49 -5.34
N LEU A 282 2.92 -22.71 -5.45
CA LEU A 282 4.34 -23.02 -5.27
C LEU A 282 5.11 -23.07 -6.59
N ALA A 283 4.43 -23.23 -7.71
CA ALA A 283 5.07 -23.36 -9.03
C ALA A 283 5.60 -22.02 -9.57
N ILE A 284 5.63 -21.00 -8.75
CA ILE A 284 6.03 -19.64 -9.12
C ILE A 284 7.44 -19.40 -8.57
N PRO A 285 8.46 -19.18 -9.41
CA PRO A 285 9.77 -18.77 -8.92
C PRO A 285 9.65 -17.54 -8.02
N GLY A 286 10.29 -17.58 -6.85
CA GLY A 286 10.20 -16.53 -5.85
C GLY A 286 9.12 -16.72 -4.78
N ALA A 287 8.19 -17.68 -4.90
CA ALA A 287 7.25 -17.96 -3.82
C ALA A 287 7.99 -18.32 -2.52
N ILE A 288 7.61 -17.69 -1.42
CA ILE A 288 8.21 -17.92 -0.09
C ILE A 288 7.42 -18.99 0.61
N ILE A 289 8.10 -20.03 1.06
CA ILE A 289 7.50 -21.16 1.75
C ILE A 289 8.15 -21.42 3.10
N ASP A 290 7.33 -21.70 4.08
CA ASP A 290 7.74 -22.32 5.35
C ASP A 290 7.55 -23.82 5.29
N ILE A 291 8.53 -24.55 5.80
CA ILE A 291 8.46 -26.00 6.00
C ILE A 291 8.53 -26.26 7.49
N GLY A 292 7.62 -27.07 8.01
CA GLY A 292 7.53 -27.35 9.46
C GLY A 292 6.86 -28.67 9.77
N THR A 293 6.93 -29.08 11.02
CA THR A 293 6.27 -30.29 11.54
C THR A 293 4.79 -30.07 11.90
N SER A 294 4.32 -28.84 11.78
CA SER A 294 2.90 -28.50 11.85
C SER A 294 2.63 -27.37 10.89
N LYS A 295 1.37 -27.24 10.49
CA LYS A 295 0.88 -26.18 9.62
C LYS A 295 1.24 -24.80 10.19
N GLY A 296 2.07 -24.06 9.48
CA GLY A 296 2.52 -22.70 9.87
C GLY A 296 3.34 -22.63 11.17
N GLY A 297 3.69 -23.79 11.77
CA GLY A 297 4.42 -23.84 13.03
C GLY A 297 5.55 -24.87 13.04
N ASN A 298 6.33 -24.89 14.14
CA ASN A 298 7.44 -25.81 14.37
C ASN A 298 8.38 -25.95 13.17
N GLN A 299 8.86 -24.81 12.65
CA GLN A 299 9.55 -24.75 11.38
C GLN A 299 10.90 -25.44 11.39
N VAL A 300 11.13 -26.15 10.29
CA VAL A 300 12.44 -26.61 9.83
C VAL A 300 13.18 -25.44 9.15
N GLY A 301 12.47 -24.60 8.40
CA GLY A 301 13.03 -23.40 7.80
C GLY A 301 12.07 -22.68 6.86
N THR A 302 12.50 -21.50 6.41
CA THR A 302 11.86 -20.68 5.40
C THR A 302 12.74 -20.61 4.18
N TYR A 303 12.15 -20.83 3.01
CA TYR A 303 12.83 -20.96 1.74
C TYR A 303 12.09 -20.15 0.66
N HIS A 304 12.71 -19.96 -0.50
CA HIS A 304 11.98 -19.54 -1.69
C HIS A 304 12.16 -20.51 -2.84
N VAL A 305 11.16 -20.55 -3.70
CA VAL A 305 11.14 -21.39 -4.89
C VAL A 305 12.07 -20.81 -5.95
N VAL A 306 12.98 -21.63 -6.46
CA VAL A 306 13.85 -21.31 -7.61
C VAL A 306 13.18 -21.75 -8.90
N SER A 307 12.64 -22.96 -8.92
CA SER A 307 11.94 -23.52 -10.08
C SER A 307 10.99 -24.63 -9.64
N ALA A 308 10.07 -24.99 -10.54
CA ALA A 308 9.17 -26.11 -10.36
C ALA A 308 8.98 -26.89 -11.65
N SER A 309 8.77 -28.20 -11.52
CA SER A 309 8.44 -29.08 -12.66
C SER A 309 7.45 -30.14 -12.25
N THR A 310 6.41 -30.35 -13.05
CA THR A 310 5.34 -31.32 -12.77
C THR A 310 5.48 -32.55 -13.67
N SER A 311 5.42 -33.73 -13.07
CA SER A 311 5.34 -35.02 -13.75
C SER A 311 4.25 -35.88 -13.13
N GLY A 312 3.19 -36.13 -13.87
CA GLY A 312 2.01 -36.84 -13.36
C GLY A 312 1.33 -36.09 -12.21
N THR A 313 1.17 -36.76 -11.08
CA THR A 313 0.52 -36.21 -9.90
C THR A 313 1.47 -35.49 -8.93
N ILE A 314 2.77 -35.42 -9.25
CA ILE A 314 3.80 -34.85 -8.40
C ILE A 314 4.43 -33.65 -9.08
N THR A 315 4.60 -32.59 -8.30
CA THR A 315 5.43 -31.43 -8.64
C THR A 315 6.70 -31.45 -7.79
N SER A 316 7.84 -31.39 -8.47
CA SER A 316 9.15 -31.19 -7.84
C SER A 316 9.42 -29.69 -7.76
N ILE A 317 9.62 -29.19 -6.53
CA ILE A 317 9.91 -27.78 -6.23
C ILE A 317 11.39 -27.68 -5.87
N THR A 318 12.14 -26.87 -6.61
CA THR A 318 13.54 -26.55 -6.27
C THR A 318 13.59 -25.32 -5.38
N LEU A 319 14.24 -25.46 -4.24
CA LEU A 319 14.41 -24.42 -3.22
C LEU A 319 15.79 -23.75 -3.36
N ASN A 320 15.91 -22.55 -2.82
CA ASN A 320 17.16 -21.78 -2.78
C ASN A 320 18.23 -22.37 -1.84
N ALA A 321 17.86 -23.27 -0.94
CA ALA A 321 18.77 -23.95 -0.03
C ALA A 321 18.33 -25.38 0.24
N ALA A 322 19.26 -26.20 0.70
CA ALA A 322 18.99 -27.60 1.04
C ALA A 322 18.18 -27.73 2.33
N VAL A 323 17.27 -28.67 2.36
CA VAL A 323 16.39 -29.01 3.49
C VAL A 323 16.35 -30.51 3.71
N THR A 324 16.13 -30.92 4.95
CA THR A 324 15.80 -32.32 5.29
C THR A 324 14.33 -32.38 5.67
N VAL A 325 13.56 -33.20 4.96
CA VAL A 325 12.12 -33.34 5.13
C VAL A 325 11.69 -34.79 5.20
N THR A 326 10.57 -35.02 5.90
CA THR A 326 9.83 -36.28 5.89
C THR A 326 8.44 -36.05 5.32
N THR A 327 7.69 -37.11 5.10
CA THR A 327 6.30 -37.04 4.63
C THR A 327 5.32 -36.48 5.67
N ASP A 328 5.77 -36.29 6.92
CA ASP A 328 4.98 -35.66 8.00
C ASP A 328 5.20 -34.13 8.04
N HIS A 329 6.09 -33.59 7.22
CA HIS A 329 6.29 -32.15 7.13
C HIS A 329 5.23 -31.50 6.27
N PHE A 330 4.77 -30.34 6.73
CA PHE A 330 3.89 -29.44 5.99
C PHE A 330 4.69 -28.33 5.34
N TYR A 331 4.15 -27.80 4.26
CA TYR A 331 4.58 -26.52 3.70
C TYR A 331 3.43 -25.53 3.75
N SER A 332 3.77 -24.25 3.86
CA SER A 332 2.84 -23.13 3.81
C SER A 332 3.43 -22.04 2.93
N VAL A 333 2.60 -21.42 2.07
CA VAL A 333 3.02 -20.29 1.25
C VAL A 333 2.72 -19.01 2.01
N HIS A 334 3.71 -18.14 2.18
CA HIS A 334 3.60 -16.92 2.97
C HIS A 334 3.71 -15.64 2.16
N GLY A 335 4.18 -15.71 0.93
CA GLY A 335 4.40 -14.53 0.11
C GLY A 335 5.28 -14.84 -1.08
N HIS A 336 5.87 -13.79 -1.63
CA HIS A 336 6.69 -13.88 -2.82
C HIS A 336 7.88 -12.90 -2.69
N ILE A 337 9.08 -13.36 -3.05
CA ILE A 337 10.18 -12.43 -3.27
C ILE A 337 10.02 -11.78 -4.64
N ILE A 338 10.33 -10.50 -4.72
CA ILE A 338 10.29 -9.84 -6.02
C ILE A 338 11.61 -10.10 -6.72
N VAL A 339 11.51 -10.77 -7.82
CA VAL A 339 12.63 -11.03 -8.74
C VAL A 339 12.47 -10.08 -9.90
N ALA A 340 13.19 -8.95 -9.88
CA ALA A 340 13.42 -8.08 -11.02
C ALA A 340 12.22 -7.92 -11.98
N ASP A 341 11.03 -7.60 -11.46
CA ASP A 341 9.92 -7.28 -12.34
C ASP A 341 9.84 -5.77 -12.56
N GLU A 342 10.53 -5.33 -13.57
CA GLU A 342 10.67 -3.95 -13.99
C GLU A 342 9.37 -3.40 -14.60
N SER A 343 8.44 -4.29 -14.95
CA SER A 343 7.27 -3.92 -15.76
C SER A 343 6.19 -3.16 -14.99
N ILE A 344 6.22 -3.18 -13.65
CA ILE A 344 5.16 -2.55 -12.86
C ILE A 344 5.27 -1.03 -12.88
N GLY A 345 6.49 -0.49 -12.82
CA GLY A 345 6.70 0.95 -12.72
C GLY A 345 6.07 1.57 -11.48
N SER A 346 5.81 2.87 -11.54
CA SER A 346 5.12 3.67 -10.53
C SER A 346 3.62 3.85 -10.80
N MET A 347 3.12 3.40 -11.94
CA MET A 347 1.71 3.50 -12.29
C MET A 347 0.89 2.47 -11.51
N SER A 348 -0.42 2.71 -11.40
CA SER A 348 -1.32 1.76 -10.77
C SER A 348 -1.25 0.42 -11.49
N GLY A 349 -0.94 -0.63 -10.77
CA GLY A 349 -0.71 -1.92 -11.37
C GLY A 349 -0.72 -3.07 -10.38
N TYR A 350 -0.74 -4.24 -10.96
CA TYR A 350 -0.69 -5.49 -10.23
C TYR A 350 0.14 -6.48 -11.02
N ILE A 351 1.06 -7.14 -10.34
CA ILE A 351 1.82 -8.23 -10.93
C ILE A 351 1.37 -9.57 -10.39
N GLY A 352 1.62 -10.57 -11.17
CA GLY A 352 1.47 -11.96 -10.83
C GLY A 352 0.47 -12.69 -11.68
N THR A 353 0.59 -13.99 -11.60
CA THR A 353 -0.26 -14.93 -12.31
C THR A 353 -1.39 -15.33 -11.36
N ASP A 354 -2.62 -15.04 -11.71
CA ASP A 354 -3.81 -15.45 -10.95
C ASP A 354 -3.84 -14.99 -9.48
N GLY A 355 -3.40 -13.77 -9.19
CA GLY A 355 -3.41 -13.24 -7.84
C GLY A 355 -2.37 -13.85 -6.89
N LYS A 356 -1.25 -14.34 -7.42
CA LYS A 356 -0.25 -15.08 -6.64
C LYS A 356 1.06 -14.33 -6.40
N CYS A 357 1.07 -13.04 -6.65
CA CYS A 357 2.20 -12.16 -6.37
C CYS A 357 1.72 -10.92 -5.62
N ASP A 358 2.64 -10.05 -5.26
CA ASP A 358 2.32 -8.81 -4.56
C ASP A 358 1.34 -7.95 -5.35
N ALA A 359 0.44 -7.30 -4.65
CA ALA A 359 -0.40 -6.27 -5.23
C ALA A 359 0.26 -4.90 -5.02
N TYR A 360 0.48 -4.20 -6.11
CA TYR A 360 1.11 -2.88 -6.10
C TYR A 360 0.09 -1.79 -6.40
N TYR A 361 0.17 -0.73 -5.61
CA TYR A 361 -0.52 0.51 -5.88
C TYR A 361 0.51 1.59 -6.18
N ARG A 362 0.58 2.04 -7.41
CA ARG A 362 1.52 3.07 -7.88
C ARG A 362 2.95 2.83 -7.41
N GLY A 363 3.40 1.59 -7.58
CA GLY A 363 4.74 1.16 -7.23
C GLY A 363 4.93 0.68 -5.79
N GLU A 364 4.00 0.92 -4.89
CA GLU A 364 4.06 0.48 -3.50
C GLU A 364 3.35 -0.85 -3.30
N SER A 365 4.03 -1.84 -2.70
CA SER A 365 3.43 -3.10 -2.29
C SER A 365 2.59 -2.88 -1.02
N LEU A 366 1.29 -2.58 -1.18
CA LEU A 366 0.41 -2.29 -0.04
C LEU A 366 -0.13 -3.53 0.66
N TRP A 367 -0.47 -4.58 -0.10
CA TRP A 367 -1.03 -5.83 0.42
C TRP A 367 -0.68 -7.02 -0.46
N GLY A 368 -1.21 -8.20 -0.10
CA GLY A 368 -1.16 -9.39 -0.97
C GLY A 368 0.14 -10.17 -0.89
N ASN A 369 1.06 -9.79 0.00
CA ASN A 369 2.27 -10.54 0.31
C ASN A 369 2.23 -11.01 1.78
N MET A 370 3.21 -10.65 2.57
CA MET A 370 3.28 -10.96 3.99
C MET A 370 2.53 -9.94 4.85
N TRP A 371 2.26 -10.33 6.09
CA TRP A 371 1.80 -9.39 7.09
C TRP A 371 2.89 -8.36 7.36
N LYS A 372 2.48 -7.09 7.33
CA LYS A 372 3.36 -5.96 7.60
C LYS A 372 3.11 -5.43 9.01
N TYR A 373 4.18 -5.02 9.67
CA TYR A 373 4.07 -4.17 10.84
C TYR A 373 3.87 -2.73 10.41
N VAL A 374 2.81 -2.11 10.93
CA VAL A 374 2.50 -0.69 10.69
C VAL A 374 2.49 0.00 12.05
N LEU A 375 3.35 1.00 12.22
CA LEU A 375 3.46 1.76 13.46
C LEU A 375 2.34 2.81 13.57
N GLY A 376 2.05 3.22 14.81
CA GLY A 376 1.16 4.35 15.08
C GLY A 376 -0.32 4.01 15.21
N ALA A 377 -0.70 2.73 15.12
CA ALA A 377 -2.05 2.26 15.45
C ALA A 377 -1.95 1.16 16.51
N TYR A 378 -2.66 1.31 17.61
CA TYR A 378 -2.58 0.46 18.79
C TYR A 378 -3.97 0.04 19.24
N LYS A 379 -4.10 -1.08 19.92
CA LYS A 379 -5.33 -1.45 20.61
C LYS A 379 -5.06 -1.79 22.07
N ASN A 380 -6.01 -1.48 22.95
CA ASN A 380 -5.99 -1.89 24.33
C ASN A 380 -6.68 -3.25 24.53
N THR A 381 -6.77 -3.71 25.78
CA THR A 381 -7.42 -4.98 26.13
C THR A 381 -8.92 -4.99 25.90
N ASP A 382 -9.56 -3.84 25.78
CA ASP A 382 -10.99 -3.67 25.53
C ASP A 382 -11.28 -3.41 24.03
N GLU A 383 -10.30 -3.74 23.16
CA GLU A 383 -10.33 -3.59 21.71
C GLU A 383 -10.44 -2.12 21.22
N HIS A 384 -10.29 -1.12 22.10
CA HIS A 384 -10.26 0.28 21.69
C HIS A 384 -8.99 0.62 20.93
N VAL A 385 -9.15 1.35 19.82
CA VAL A 385 -8.05 1.78 18.95
C VAL A 385 -7.52 3.12 19.41
N TYR A 386 -6.20 3.20 19.50
CA TYR A 386 -5.45 4.42 19.75
C TYR A 386 -4.55 4.71 18.54
N LEU A 387 -4.44 5.96 18.17
CA LEU A 387 -3.54 6.42 17.13
C LEU A 387 -2.44 7.29 17.72
N ALA A 388 -1.22 7.15 17.19
CA ALA A 388 -0.14 8.08 17.50
C ALA A 388 -0.57 9.51 17.21
N ALA A 389 -0.16 10.44 18.03
CA ALA A 389 -0.54 11.84 17.90
C ALA A 389 0.10 12.51 16.69
N THR A 390 1.29 12.08 16.33
CA THR A 390 2.04 12.50 15.14
C THR A 390 2.76 11.30 14.53
N ASP A 391 3.25 11.44 13.32
CA ASP A 391 4.06 10.40 12.67
C ASP A 391 5.33 10.08 13.49
N ALA A 392 5.95 11.08 14.09
CA ALA A 392 7.10 10.88 15.00
C ALA A 392 6.73 10.08 16.26
N ASP A 393 5.50 10.21 16.77
CA ASP A 393 5.02 9.44 17.92
C ASP A 393 4.74 7.97 17.59
N ALA A 394 4.62 7.64 16.31
CA ALA A 394 4.42 6.27 15.85
C ALA A 394 5.56 5.33 16.25
N ASP A 395 6.76 5.86 16.46
CA ASP A 395 7.90 5.11 16.96
C ASP A 395 7.78 4.66 18.44
N ASN A 396 6.82 5.22 19.20
CA ASN A 396 6.56 4.86 20.60
C ASN A 396 5.60 3.66 20.69
N TYR A 397 6.04 2.48 20.26
CA TYR A 397 5.18 1.31 20.09
C TYR A 397 5.17 0.33 21.27
N ASP A 398 5.99 0.51 22.31
CA ASP A 398 6.14 -0.45 23.41
C ASP A 398 4.89 -0.56 24.30
N ALA A 399 4.17 0.55 24.49
CA ALA A 399 2.94 0.60 25.27
C ALA A 399 2.07 1.79 24.86
N ILE A 400 0.74 1.68 25.03
CA ILE A 400 -0.16 2.81 24.88
C ILE A 400 0.18 3.86 25.93
N ASN A 401 0.57 5.03 25.46
CA ASN A 401 0.85 6.21 26.26
C ASN A 401 -0.12 7.34 25.87
N THR A 402 -1.09 7.62 26.72
CA THR A 402 -2.15 8.60 26.43
C THR A 402 -1.66 10.05 26.26
N SER A 403 -0.39 10.35 26.54
CA SER A 403 0.20 11.66 26.21
C SER A 403 0.57 11.82 24.73
N VAL A 404 0.79 10.71 24.02
CA VAL A 404 1.20 10.66 22.60
C VAL A 404 0.31 9.72 21.76
N HIS A 405 -0.58 8.96 22.38
CA HIS A 405 -1.56 8.11 21.70
C HIS A 405 -2.97 8.56 22.07
N LEU A 406 -3.78 8.82 21.07
CA LEU A 406 -5.12 9.36 21.21
C LEU A 406 -6.15 8.24 21.01
N ASP A 407 -7.10 8.14 21.93
CA ASP A 407 -8.26 7.26 21.76
C ASP A 407 -9.08 7.74 20.57
N THR A 408 -9.39 6.84 19.66
CA THR A 408 -10.17 7.14 18.45
C THR A 408 -11.67 7.07 18.66
N GLY A 409 -12.13 6.59 19.80
CA GLY A 409 -13.53 6.24 20.03
C GLY A 409 -14.00 4.96 19.30
N VAL A 410 -13.10 4.30 18.55
CA VAL A 410 -13.43 3.10 17.77
C VAL A 410 -13.03 1.85 18.55
N ALA A 411 -13.96 0.90 18.71
CA ALA A 411 -13.68 -0.43 19.21
C ALA A 411 -13.71 -1.45 18.06
N LEU A 412 -12.69 -2.32 18.02
CA LEU A 412 -12.60 -3.38 17.02
C LEU A 412 -13.60 -4.50 17.30
N SER A 413 -13.98 -5.24 16.27
CA SER A 413 -14.71 -6.50 16.43
C SER A 413 -13.92 -7.49 17.30
N THR A 414 -14.60 -8.17 18.22
CA THR A 414 -14.03 -9.25 19.04
C THR A 414 -14.06 -10.61 18.35
N THR A 415 -14.62 -10.68 17.16
CA THR A 415 -14.73 -11.91 16.36
C THR A 415 -14.10 -11.71 15.00
N GLN A 416 -13.67 -12.81 14.39
CA GLN A 416 -13.02 -12.80 13.07
C GLN A 416 -13.96 -13.31 11.99
N ASN A 417 -14.06 -12.58 10.89
CA ASN A 417 -14.79 -12.94 9.67
C ASN A 417 -14.53 -11.84 8.62
N TYR A 418 -15.21 -11.92 7.46
CA TYR A 418 -15.23 -10.82 6.50
C TYR A 418 -15.78 -9.54 7.12
N ILE A 419 -15.16 -8.41 6.80
CA ILE A 419 -15.52 -7.10 7.33
C ILE A 419 -16.92 -6.73 6.86
N LYS A 420 -17.79 -6.34 7.81
CA LYS A 420 -19.15 -5.87 7.55
C LYS A 420 -19.27 -4.37 7.74
N THR A 421 -18.71 -3.85 8.84
CA THR A 421 -18.82 -2.44 9.19
C THR A 421 -17.45 -1.87 9.51
N LEU A 422 -17.18 -0.68 8.96
CA LEU A 422 -15.99 0.11 9.22
C LEU A 422 -16.32 1.22 10.22
N GLY A 423 -15.47 1.37 11.23
CA GLY A 423 -15.44 2.52 12.13
C GLY A 423 -14.34 3.49 11.72
N PHE A 424 -14.63 4.77 11.84
CA PHE A 424 -13.71 5.86 11.53
C PHE A 424 -13.39 6.63 12.80
N PRO A 425 -12.15 7.06 13.01
CA PRO A 425 -11.78 7.88 14.15
C PRO A 425 -12.62 9.18 14.21
N GLU A 426 -13.13 9.51 15.37
CA GLU A 426 -13.85 10.79 15.58
C GLU A 426 -12.92 12.01 15.48
N GLN A 427 -11.63 11.79 15.71
CA GLN A 427 -10.62 12.85 15.64
C GLN A 427 -10.14 13.05 14.19
N SER A 428 -11.02 13.63 13.36
CA SER A 428 -10.67 14.17 12.06
C SER A 428 -9.67 15.32 12.22
N GLY A 429 -8.69 15.42 11.35
CA GLY A 429 -7.70 16.50 11.31
C GLY A 429 -6.25 16.02 11.41
N ARG A 430 -6.01 14.70 11.58
CA ARG A 430 -4.65 14.10 11.59
C ARG A 430 -4.45 13.05 10.52
N LEU A 431 -5.51 12.31 10.21
CA LEU A 431 -5.55 11.27 9.19
C LEU A 431 -6.91 11.37 8.49
N ALA A 432 -6.97 11.17 7.20
CA ALA A 432 -8.20 11.32 6.44
C ALA A 432 -8.93 10.00 6.16
N ALA A 433 -8.21 8.91 5.95
CA ALA A 433 -8.79 7.65 5.51
C ALA A 433 -8.66 6.45 6.49
N PRO A 434 -8.16 6.58 7.75
CA PRO A 434 -8.01 5.43 8.60
C PRO A 434 -9.37 4.84 8.91
N CYS A 435 -9.50 3.53 8.74
CA CYS A 435 -10.72 2.82 9.07
C CYS A 435 -10.38 1.50 9.77
N PHE A 436 -11.31 1.04 10.60
CA PHE A 436 -11.11 -0.12 11.46
C PHE A 436 -12.33 -1.02 11.41
N CYS A 437 -12.14 -2.34 11.44
CA CYS A 437 -13.24 -3.28 11.47
C CYS A 437 -13.95 -3.25 12.83
N THR A 438 -15.17 -2.75 12.87
CA THR A 438 -16.01 -2.72 14.07
C THR A 438 -17.02 -3.86 14.13
N GLU A 439 -17.42 -4.41 12.98
CA GLU A 439 -18.34 -5.53 12.89
C GLU A 439 -17.93 -6.45 11.74
N VAL A 440 -18.03 -7.76 11.97
CA VAL A 440 -17.81 -8.80 10.96
C VAL A 440 -19.10 -9.47 10.53
N GLY A 441 -19.06 -10.24 9.45
CA GLY A 441 -20.22 -10.91 8.85
C GLY A 441 -20.57 -10.36 7.47
N GLY A 442 -19.63 -9.65 6.85
CA GLY A 442 -19.66 -9.29 5.44
C GLY A 442 -19.38 -10.48 4.52
N SER A 443 -18.91 -10.21 3.33
CA SER A 443 -18.55 -11.23 2.33
C SER A 443 -17.19 -10.92 1.69
N SER A 444 -16.64 -11.86 0.96
CA SER A 444 -15.41 -11.69 0.17
C SER A 444 -15.51 -10.63 -0.94
N SER A 445 -16.67 -10.01 -1.12
CA SER A 445 -16.89 -9.00 -2.16
C SER A 445 -17.43 -7.68 -1.64
N ALA A 446 -18.04 -7.64 -0.44
CA ALA A 446 -18.67 -6.42 0.07
C ALA A 446 -18.76 -6.43 1.62
N PRO A 447 -18.64 -5.24 2.26
CA PRO A 447 -18.36 -3.94 1.65
C PRO A 447 -16.89 -3.74 1.27
N VAL A 448 -15.96 -4.48 1.88
CA VAL A 448 -14.51 -4.29 1.73
C VAL A 448 -13.85 -5.45 1.00
N GLY A 449 -14.36 -6.67 1.18
CA GLY A 449 -13.81 -7.89 0.59
C GLY A 449 -12.69 -8.55 1.41
N ASP A 450 -12.28 -7.94 2.50
CA ASP A 450 -11.19 -8.44 3.35
C ASP A 450 -11.69 -9.16 4.60
N TYR A 451 -10.84 -10.05 5.10
CA TYR A 451 -11.11 -10.85 6.28
C TYR A 451 -10.37 -10.26 7.48
N PHE A 452 -11.11 -9.98 8.55
CA PHE A 452 -10.57 -9.45 9.80
C PHE A 452 -10.20 -10.58 10.77
N TYR A 453 -9.01 -10.47 11.36
CA TYR A 453 -8.50 -11.38 12.39
C TYR A 453 -8.33 -10.64 13.72
N THR A 454 -8.86 -11.22 14.82
CA THR A 454 -8.76 -10.63 16.16
C THR A 454 -7.71 -11.29 17.02
N ASN A 455 -7.08 -12.36 16.57
CA ASN A 455 -6.29 -13.25 17.42
C ASN A 455 -4.91 -12.67 17.78
N VAL A 456 -4.91 -11.51 18.40
CA VAL A 456 -3.68 -10.92 18.93
C VAL A 456 -3.90 -10.52 20.38
N SER A 457 -3.63 -11.45 21.27
CA SER A 457 -3.39 -11.12 22.68
C SER A 457 -2.17 -10.19 22.72
N SER A 458 -2.38 -8.91 23.03
CA SER A 458 -1.36 -7.91 23.39
C SER A 458 -0.27 -7.60 22.37
N CYS A 459 -0.56 -7.50 21.07
CA CYS A 459 0.37 -6.82 20.18
C CYS A 459 0.03 -5.31 20.15
N PRO A 460 0.97 -4.43 20.50
CA PRO A 460 0.75 -2.99 20.43
C PRO A 460 0.55 -2.47 19.00
N CYS A 461 0.84 -3.30 17.99
CA CYS A 461 0.67 -2.94 16.58
C CYS A 461 -0.37 -3.81 15.92
N SER A 462 -1.28 -3.21 15.21
CA SER A 462 -2.29 -3.92 14.44
C SER A 462 -1.64 -4.71 13.31
N ASP A 463 -1.69 -6.05 13.38
CA ASP A 463 -1.57 -6.88 12.19
C ASP A 463 -2.71 -6.51 11.25
N ARG A 464 -2.44 -5.68 10.26
CA ARG A 464 -3.40 -5.37 9.23
C ARG A 464 -3.13 -6.20 7.99
N ARG A 465 -4.12 -6.99 7.63
CA ARG A 465 -4.32 -7.43 6.26
C ARG A 465 -5.29 -6.43 5.63
N TRP A 466 -4.84 -5.74 4.62
CA TRP A 466 -5.67 -5.05 3.66
C TRP A 466 -5.78 -5.90 2.40
#